data_bc6f420db5b36debe1e4cc5282a7abed
#
_entry.id   bc6f420db5b36debe1e4cc5282a7abed
#
_cell.length_a   1.000
_cell.length_b   1.000
_cell.length_c   1.000
_cell.angle_alpha   90.00
_cell.angle_beta   90.00
_cell.angle_gamma   90.00
#
_symmetry.space_group_name_H-M   'P 1'
#
loop_
_entity.id
_entity.type
_entity.pdbx_description
1 polymer ?
#
loop_
_entity_poly.entity_id
_entity_poly.type
_entity_poly.pdbx_seq_one_letter_code
_entity_poly.pdbx_strand_id
1 'polypeptide(L)'
;FVAENIQARDRSARVLAGAAAAFGGGFTCNANKAETTVGYSTLYGDQSGFLCALADLWKHQVYDLARYMNQVVYGREVVPQATIDIVPSAELSNAQNVDEGLGDPIKYPYHDYLFRSFVEKWQKAAPADILQWYADGVLEEKIGCQQGLVAKYFPTAADFIADLERWWRQFCGMSIAKRIQAPPIVAVSRK
;
A
#
# COMPACT_ATOMS: atom_id res chain seq x y z
N PHE A 1 5.56 10.04 -15.00
CA PHE A 1 5.65 10.60 -13.63
C PHE A 1 4.87 11.90 -13.49
N VAL A 2 5.11 12.91 -14.36
CA VAL A 2 4.39 14.20 -14.27
C VAL A 2 2.92 14.02 -14.60
N ALA A 3 2.60 13.32 -15.70
CA ALA A 3 1.23 13.07 -16.14
C ALA A 3 0.43 12.28 -15.09
N GLU A 4 1.02 11.26 -14.49
CA GLU A 4 0.42 10.47 -13.39
C GLU A 4 0.04 11.35 -12.20
N ASN A 5 0.96 12.23 -11.79
CA ASN A 5 0.70 13.17 -10.70
C ASN A 5 -0.38 14.21 -11.03
N ILE A 6 -0.43 14.69 -12.29
CA ILE A 6 -1.49 15.60 -12.75
C ILE A 6 -2.85 14.87 -12.70
N GLN A 7 -2.92 13.65 -13.23
CA GLN A 7 -4.14 12.84 -13.24
C GLN A 7 -4.66 12.58 -11.82
N ALA A 8 -3.79 12.18 -10.89
CA ALA A 8 -4.17 11.93 -9.51
C ALA A 8 -4.72 13.19 -8.81
N ARG A 9 -4.09 14.35 -9.04
CA ARG A 9 -4.57 15.62 -8.50
C ARG A 9 -5.88 16.07 -9.13
N ASP A 10 -6.03 15.95 -10.43
CA ASP A 10 -7.26 16.30 -11.14
C ASP A 10 -8.43 15.43 -10.67
N ARG A 11 -8.21 14.13 -10.54
CA ARG A 11 -9.22 13.20 -10.02
C ARG A 11 -9.72 13.62 -8.63
N SER A 12 -8.84 13.98 -7.73
CA SER A 12 -9.21 14.34 -6.36
C SER A 12 -9.79 15.76 -6.26
N ALA A 13 -9.09 16.75 -6.81
CA ALA A 13 -9.45 18.16 -6.62
C ALA A 13 -10.66 18.58 -7.46
N ARG A 14 -10.83 18.03 -8.65
CA ARG A 14 -11.91 18.39 -9.56
C ARG A 14 -13.03 17.37 -9.57
N VAL A 15 -12.72 16.10 -9.84
CA VAL A 15 -13.75 15.08 -10.06
C VAL A 15 -14.40 14.68 -8.73
N LEU A 16 -13.63 14.19 -7.76
CA LEU A 16 -14.18 13.71 -6.49
C LEU A 16 -14.72 14.85 -5.62
N ALA A 17 -14.00 15.96 -5.52
CA ALA A 17 -14.46 17.11 -4.77
C ALA A 17 -15.70 17.76 -5.41
N GLY A 18 -15.75 17.85 -6.74
CA GLY A 18 -16.91 18.33 -7.47
C GLY A 18 -18.14 17.45 -7.29
N ALA A 19 -17.97 16.13 -7.38
CA ALA A 19 -19.04 15.18 -7.12
C ALA A 19 -19.52 15.26 -5.67
N ALA A 20 -18.63 15.29 -4.70
CA ALA A 20 -18.96 15.43 -3.28
C ALA A 20 -19.76 16.71 -3.02
N ALA A 21 -19.34 17.84 -3.59
CA ALA A 21 -20.06 19.11 -3.48
C ALA A 21 -21.47 19.04 -4.11
N ALA A 22 -21.60 18.43 -5.26
CA ALA A 22 -22.89 18.29 -5.97
C ALA A 22 -23.90 17.44 -5.18
N PHE A 23 -23.42 16.41 -4.45
CA PHE A 23 -24.28 15.53 -3.65
C PHE A 23 -24.36 15.94 -2.17
N GLY A 24 -23.75 17.03 -1.76
CA GLY A 24 -23.75 17.49 -0.37
C GLY A 24 -23.01 16.52 0.59
N GLY A 25 -21.96 15.85 0.09
CA GLY A 25 -21.20 14.85 0.81
C GLY A 25 -19.69 15.11 0.83
N GLY A 26 -18.93 14.10 1.20
CA GLY A 26 -17.47 14.09 1.16
C GLY A 26 -16.96 12.84 0.44
N PHE A 27 -15.66 12.77 0.23
CA PHE A 27 -15.00 11.57 -0.28
C PHE A 27 -13.86 11.15 0.65
N THR A 28 -13.54 9.87 0.65
CA THR A 28 -12.49 9.29 1.49
C THR A 28 -11.22 9.03 0.70
N CYS A 29 -10.09 9.10 1.39
CA CYS A 29 -8.85 8.51 0.92
C CYS A 29 -8.89 7.00 1.18
N ASN A 30 -8.60 6.20 0.15
CA ASN A 30 -8.64 4.74 0.24
C ASN A 30 -7.24 4.10 0.23
N ALA A 31 -6.19 4.89 0.45
CA ALA A 31 -4.85 4.37 0.62
C ALA A 31 -4.80 3.40 1.81
N ASN A 32 -4.09 2.28 1.62
CA ASN A 32 -3.84 1.31 2.69
C ASN A 32 -2.55 1.65 3.47
N LYS A 33 -2.26 0.88 4.51
CA LYS A 33 -1.11 1.11 5.39
C LYS A 33 0.23 0.95 4.67
N ALA A 34 0.36 0.03 3.72
CA ALA A 34 1.58 -0.13 2.95
C ALA A 34 1.88 1.11 2.10
N GLU A 35 0.90 1.59 1.34
CA GLU A 35 1.00 2.79 0.52
C GLU A 35 1.33 4.02 1.37
N THR A 36 0.62 4.19 2.49
CA THR A 36 0.83 5.31 3.41
C THR A 36 2.21 5.27 4.06
N THR A 37 2.71 4.08 4.42
CA THR A 37 4.02 3.91 5.06
C THR A 37 5.16 4.40 4.17
N VAL A 38 5.18 4.00 2.92
CA VAL A 38 6.27 4.37 1.98
C VAL A 38 5.94 5.57 1.11
N GLY A 39 4.73 6.14 1.28
CA GLY A 39 4.28 7.28 0.49
C GLY A 39 4.07 6.96 -0.99
N TYR A 40 3.56 5.76 -1.29
CA TYR A 40 3.16 5.38 -2.64
C TYR A 40 1.83 6.05 -2.99
N SER A 41 1.91 7.34 -3.26
CA SER A 41 0.77 8.24 -3.51
C SER A 41 1.26 9.55 -4.11
N THR A 42 0.35 10.33 -4.65
CA THR A 42 0.62 11.70 -5.12
C THR A 42 0.25 12.71 -4.03
N LEU A 43 1.20 13.58 -3.70
CA LEU A 43 1.00 14.69 -2.77
C LEU A 43 -0.15 15.59 -3.28
N TYR A 44 -1.16 15.86 -2.44
CA TYR A 44 -2.41 16.55 -2.79
C TYR A 44 -3.20 15.87 -3.94
N GLY A 45 -2.97 14.58 -4.17
CA GLY A 45 -3.67 13.78 -5.19
C GLY A 45 -4.54 12.71 -4.55
N ASP A 46 -4.22 11.45 -4.82
CA ASP A 46 -4.96 10.27 -4.32
C ASP A 46 -4.98 10.15 -2.80
N GLN A 47 -4.01 10.74 -2.10
CA GLN A 47 -3.99 10.80 -0.64
C GLN A 47 -4.69 12.08 -0.12
N SER A 48 -5.94 12.27 -0.54
CA SER A 48 -6.79 13.40 -0.14
C SER A 48 -8.22 12.94 0.19
N GLY A 49 -9.02 13.83 0.76
CA GLY A 49 -10.36 13.55 1.26
C GLY A 49 -10.53 13.99 2.71
N PHE A 50 -11.65 13.67 3.35
CA PHE A 50 -11.87 14.06 4.74
C PHE A 50 -11.37 13.01 5.76
N LEU A 51 -11.16 11.77 5.30
CA LEU A 51 -10.80 10.62 6.15
C LEU A 51 -10.06 9.55 5.35
N CYS A 52 -9.03 8.95 5.94
CA CYS A 52 -8.39 7.73 5.45
C CYS A 52 -9.00 6.51 6.15
N ALA A 53 -9.93 5.83 5.49
CA ALA A 53 -10.67 4.73 6.10
C ALA A 53 -9.82 3.44 6.26
N LEU A 54 -8.87 3.19 5.35
CA LEU A 54 -8.10 1.95 5.27
C LEU A 54 -6.62 2.11 5.64
N ALA A 55 -6.15 3.31 5.98
CA ALA A 55 -4.73 3.58 6.12
C ALA A 55 -4.06 2.94 7.36
N ASP A 56 -4.81 2.34 8.25
CA ASP A 56 -4.29 1.51 9.36
C ASP A 56 -4.39 -0.01 9.09
N LEU A 57 -4.81 -0.41 7.89
CA LEU A 57 -4.88 -1.80 7.45
C LEU A 57 -3.83 -2.08 6.37
N TRP A 58 -3.04 -3.14 6.54
CA TRP A 58 -2.18 -3.67 5.48
C TRP A 58 -3.03 -4.21 4.33
N LYS A 59 -2.48 -4.28 3.12
CA LYS A 59 -3.26 -4.72 1.93
C LYS A 59 -3.89 -6.09 2.12
N HIS A 60 -3.16 -7.05 2.68
CA HIS A 60 -3.72 -8.37 2.98
C HIS A 60 -4.90 -8.29 3.95
N GLN A 61 -4.85 -7.42 4.97
CA GLN A 61 -5.95 -7.20 5.92
C GLN A 61 -7.18 -6.57 5.26
N VAL A 62 -6.97 -5.70 4.25
CA VAL A 62 -8.09 -5.14 3.47
C VAL A 62 -8.82 -6.26 2.71
N TYR A 63 -8.09 -7.20 2.11
CA TYR A 63 -8.69 -8.36 1.46
C TYR A 63 -9.40 -9.29 2.46
N ASP A 64 -8.79 -9.54 3.61
CA ASP A 64 -9.41 -10.36 4.65
C ASP A 64 -10.69 -9.72 5.19
N LEU A 65 -10.70 -8.40 5.36
CA LEU A 65 -11.90 -7.65 5.74
C LEU A 65 -12.99 -7.77 4.68
N ALA A 66 -12.65 -7.64 3.40
CA ALA A 66 -13.61 -7.79 2.31
C ALA A 66 -14.26 -9.19 2.29
N ARG A 67 -13.43 -10.24 2.44
CA ARG A 67 -13.92 -11.63 2.57
C ARG A 67 -14.81 -11.82 3.81
N TYR A 68 -14.40 -11.26 4.95
CA TYR A 68 -15.19 -11.31 6.19
C TYR A 68 -16.55 -10.62 6.02
N MET A 69 -16.58 -9.46 5.37
CA MET A 69 -17.85 -8.76 5.08
C MET A 69 -18.77 -9.65 4.23
N ASN A 70 -18.26 -10.24 3.16
CA ASN A 70 -19.06 -11.12 2.31
C ASN A 70 -19.59 -12.35 3.06
N GLN A 71 -18.71 -13.03 3.79
CA GLN A 71 -19.00 -14.35 4.37
C GLN A 71 -19.76 -14.27 5.69
N VAL A 72 -19.36 -13.33 6.56
CA VAL A 72 -19.84 -13.29 7.96
C VAL A 72 -20.86 -12.18 8.19
N VAL A 73 -20.55 -10.96 7.73
CA VAL A 73 -21.43 -9.81 8.03
C VAL A 73 -22.70 -9.83 7.19
N TYR A 74 -22.57 -10.07 5.90
CA TYR A 74 -23.71 -9.99 4.96
C TYR A 74 -24.20 -11.36 4.49
N GLY A 75 -23.42 -12.43 4.63
CA GLY A 75 -23.77 -13.77 4.15
C GLY A 75 -23.98 -13.85 2.63
N ARG A 76 -23.49 -12.86 1.90
CA ARG A 76 -23.55 -12.76 0.43
C ARG A 76 -22.43 -11.89 -0.11
N GLU A 77 -22.18 -11.98 -1.40
CA GLU A 77 -21.21 -11.11 -2.06
C GLU A 77 -21.72 -9.66 -2.09
N VAL A 78 -21.04 -8.77 -1.38
CA VAL A 78 -21.23 -7.31 -1.38
C VAL A 78 -19.97 -6.60 -1.90
N VAL A 79 -18.80 -7.22 -1.72
CA VAL A 79 -17.55 -6.83 -2.40
C VAL A 79 -17.32 -7.87 -3.49
N PRO A 80 -17.36 -7.48 -4.77
CA PRO A 80 -17.19 -8.43 -5.88
C PRO A 80 -15.87 -9.20 -5.77
N GLN A 81 -15.92 -10.52 -5.97
CA GLN A 81 -14.72 -11.36 -5.93
C GLN A 81 -13.66 -10.88 -6.92
N ALA A 82 -14.08 -10.42 -8.10
CA ALA A 82 -13.19 -9.83 -9.09
C ALA A 82 -12.37 -8.63 -8.55
N THR A 83 -12.95 -7.82 -7.65
CA THR A 83 -12.24 -6.69 -7.00
C THR A 83 -11.17 -7.19 -6.02
N ILE A 84 -11.39 -8.36 -5.42
CA ILE A 84 -10.43 -8.97 -4.49
C ILE A 84 -9.27 -9.63 -5.25
N ASP A 85 -9.56 -10.21 -6.41
CA ASP A 85 -8.63 -11.04 -7.18
C ASP A 85 -7.80 -10.23 -8.19
N ILE A 86 -8.25 -9.02 -8.56
CA ILE A 86 -7.53 -8.18 -9.52
C ILE A 86 -6.15 -7.80 -9.00
N VAL A 87 -5.17 -7.75 -9.90
CA VAL A 87 -3.82 -7.29 -9.56
C VAL A 87 -3.88 -5.84 -9.07
N PRO A 88 -3.36 -5.52 -7.90
CA PRO A 88 -3.35 -4.15 -7.40
C PRO A 88 -2.59 -3.22 -8.34
N SER A 89 -3.26 -2.14 -8.78
CA SER A 89 -2.67 -1.17 -9.69
C SER A 89 -3.34 0.19 -9.54
N ALA A 90 -2.55 1.25 -9.62
CA ALA A 90 -3.06 2.61 -9.72
C ALA A 90 -3.51 2.97 -11.14
N GLU A 91 -3.17 2.13 -12.16
CA GLU A 91 -3.51 2.32 -13.59
C GLU A 91 -3.19 3.71 -14.14
N LEU A 92 -2.09 4.30 -13.66
CA LEU A 92 -1.68 5.65 -14.05
C LEU A 92 -0.74 5.66 -15.26
N SER A 93 -0.25 4.49 -15.68
CA SER A 93 0.67 4.33 -16.81
C SER A 93 0.58 2.93 -17.41
N ASN A 94 1.10 2.78 -18.64
CA ASN A 94 1.17 1.48 -19.31
C ASN A 94 1.97 0.42 -18.52
N ALA A 95 2.90 0.86 -17.64
CA ALA A 95 3.64 -0.05 -16.76
C ALA A 95 2.78 -0.66 -15.63
N GLN A 96 1.53 -0.21 -15.50
CA GLN A 96 0.56 -0.65 -14.50
C GLN A 96 -0.72 -1.21 -15.14
N ASN A 97 -0.64 -1.64 -16.40
CA ASN A 97 -1.79 -2.17 -17.15
C ASN A 97 -2.21 -3.53 -16.58
N VAL A 98 -3.37 -3.58 -15.92
CA VAL A 98 -3.90 -4.81 -15.30
C VAL A 98 -4.29 -5.87 -16.32
N ASP A 99 -4.70 -5.47 -17.53
CA ASP A 99 -5.04 -6.41 -18.62
C ASP A 99 -3.82 -7.19 -19.12
N GLU A 100 -2.62 -6.63 -18.92
CA GLU A 100 -1.35 -7.28 -19.20
C GLU A 100 -0.74 -7.97 -17.97
N GLY A 101 -1.46 -8.02 -16.85
CA GLY A 101 -0.98 -8.57 -15.58
C GLY A 101 0.06 -7.68 -14.88
N LEU A 102 0.21 -6.44 -15.33
CA LEU A 102 1.11 -5.45 -14.72
C LEU A 102 0.37 -4.72 -13.60
N GLY A 103 1.07 -4.46 -12.51
CA GLY A 103 0.49 -3.82 -11.34
C GLY A 103 1.46 -2.88 -10.63
N ASP A 104 1.10 -2.53 -9.42
CA ASP A 104 1.93 -1.68 -8.57
C ASP A 104 3.33 -2.30 -8.36
N PRO A 105 4.36 -1.46 -8.18
CA PRO A 105 5.70 -1.94 -7.84
C PRO A 105 5.76 -2.57 -6.44
N ILE A 106 4.75 -2.33 -5.60
CA ILE A 106 4.63 -2.95 -4.27
C ILE A 106 4.20 -4.41 -4.44
N LYS A 107 5.06 -5.34 -4.07
CA LYS A 107 4.74 -6.77 -4.00
C LYS A 107 4.09 -7.05 -2.65
N TYR A 108 2.79 -6.72 -2.50
CA TYR A 108 2.07 -6.71 -1.23
C TYR A 108 2.23 -7.99 -0.39
N PRO A 109 2.24 -9.22 -0.96
CA PRO A 109 2.46 -10.43 -0.16
C PRO A 109 3.78 -10.48 0.61
N TYR A 110 4.78 -9.71 0.16
CA TYR A 110 6.07 -9.53 0.82
C TYR A 110 6.20 -8.16 1.48
N HIS A 111 5.89 -7.08 0.75
CA HIS A 111 6.14 -5.72 1.22
C HIS A 111 5.26 -5.30 2.40
N ASP A 112 4.06 -5.81 2.56
CA ASP A 112 3.24 -5.57 3.77
C ASP A 112 4.03 -5.95 5.02
N TYR A 113 4.71 -7.09 5.00
CA TYR A 113 5.49 -7.59 6.12
C TYR A 113 6.84 -6.88 6.28
N LEU A 114 7.50 -6.55 5.17
CA LEU A 114 8.72 -5.75 5.21
C LEU A 114 8.44 -4.36 5.80
N PHE A 115 7.42 -3.65 5.29
CA PHE A 115 7.07 -2.31 5.77
C PHE A 115 6.56 -2.34 7.21
N ARG A 116 5.90 -3.42 7.62
CA ARG A 116 5.54 -3.65 9.00
C ARG A 116 6.76 -3.64 9.92
N SER A 117 7.87 -4.24 9.49
CA SER A 117 9.11 -4.23 10.26
C SER A 117 9.72 -2.83 10.43
N PHE A 118 9.43 -1.89 9.53
CA PHE A 118 9.89 -0.49 9.64
C PHE A 118 9.13 0.31 10.70
N VAL A 119 7.84 0.03 10.91
CA VAL A 119 6.95 0.90 11.69
C VAL A 119 6.45 0.28 12.99
N GLU A 120 6.30 -1.02 13.07
CA GLU A 120 5.74 -1.68 14.25
C GLU A 120 6.72 -1.68 15.43
N LYS A 121 6.19 -1.33 16.60
CA LYS A 121 6.95 -1.10 17.83
C LYS A 121 7.84 -2.27 18.27
N TRP A 122 7.38 -3.48 17.98
CA TRP A 122 8.05 -4.73 18.39
C TRP A 122 9.03 -5.28 17.36
N GLN A 123 8.99 -4.78 16.13
CA GLN A 123 9.73 -5.31 15.00
C GLN A 123 10.46 -4.24 14.20
N LYS A 124 10.67 -3.04 14.79
CA LYS A 124 11.42 -1.99 14.07
C LYS A 124 12.80 -2.52 13.70
N ALA A 125 12.99 -2.66 12.39
CA ALA A 125 14.23 -3.11 11.81
C ALA A 125 14.83 -2.01 10.94
N ALA A 126 16.14 -1.82 11.07
CA ALA A 126 16.92 -1.01 10.14
C ALA A 126 17.31 -1.87 8.91
N PRO A 127 17.72 -1.24 7.78
CA PRO A 127 18.21 -2.00 6.62
C PRO A 127 19.31 -2.99 6.94
N ALA A 128 20.20 -2.67 7.88
CA ALA A 128 21.25 -3.58 8.32
C ALA A 128 20.70 -4.87 8.91
N ASP A 129 19.64 -4.80 9.72
CA ASP A 129 18.99 -5.99 10.30
C ASP A 129 18.37 -6.84 9.20
N ILE A 130 17.68 -6.19 8.24
CA ILE A 130 17.04 -6.86 7.09
C ILE A 130 18.08 -7.57 6.22
N LEU A 131 19.22 -6.91 5.94
CA LEU A 131 20.32 -7.51 5.18
C LEU A 131 20.95 -8.68 5.91
N GLN A 132 21.12 -8.57 7.22
CA GLN A 132 21.64 -9.68 8.03
C GLN A 132 20.66 -10.87 8.01
N TRP A 133 19.37 -10.65 8.20
CA TRP A 133 18.36 -11.71 8.12
C TRP A 133 18.29 -12.36 6.73
N TYR A 134 18.50 -11.57 5.67
CA TYR A 134 18.60 -12.10 4.31
C TYR A 134 19.83 -12.99 4.14
N ALA A 135 21.01 -12.53 4.60
CA ALA A 135 22.25 -13.31 4.54
C ALA A 135 22.18 -14.62 5.34
N ASP A 136 21.49 -14.58 6.47
CA ASP A 136 21.29 -15.74 7.35
C ASP A 136 20.18 -16.69 6.84
N GLY A 137 19.45 -16.32 5.78
CA GLY A 137 18.35 -17.11 5.23
C GLY A 137 17.09 -17.16 6.09
N VAL A 138 16.93 -16.22 7.04
CA VAL A 138 15.81 -16.19 8.01
C VAL A 138 14.87 -14.98 7.82
N LEU A 139 15.07 -14.19 6.77
CA LEU A 139 14.33 -12.95 6.56
C LEU A 139 12.82 -13.17 6.58
N GLU A 140 12.31 -14.12 5.80
CA GLU A 140 10.86 -14.36 5.66
C GLU A 140 10.22 -14.78 6.99
N GLU A 141 10.92 -15.58 7.79
CA GLU A 141 10.51 -15.93 9.15
C GLU A 141 10.48 -14.70 10.06
N LYS A 142 11.53 -13.88 10.03
CA LYS A 142 11.67 -12.68 10.89
C LYS A 142 10.61 -11.63 10.61
N ILE A 143 10.28 -11.37 9.34
CA ILE A 143 9.21 -10.43 8.99
C ILE A 143 7.82 -11.07 9.03
N GLY A 144 7.74 -12.41 9.02
CA GLY A 144 6.50 -13.19 9.14
C GLY A 144 5.73 -13.34 7.83
N CYS A 145 6.38 -13.26 6.68
CA CYS A 145 5.75 -13.51 5.39
C CYS A 145 5.84 -14.99 4.98
N GLN A 146 5.15 -15.34 3.90
CA GLN A 146 5.21 -16.69 3.35
C GLN A 146 6.62 -17.01 2.85
N GLN A 147 7.08 -18.23 3.10
CA GLN A 147 8.37 -18.74 2.62
C GLN A 147 8.42 -18.79 1.08
N GLY A 148 9.58 -18.48 0.53
CA GLY A 148 9.85 -18.51 -0.92
C GLY A 148 9.50 -17.22 -1.67
N LEU A 149 8.91 -16.21 -1.02
CA LEU A 149 8.56 -14.95 -1.68
C LEU A 149 9.79 -14.14 -2.07
N VAL A 150 10.84 -14.15 -1.25
CA VAL A 150 12.09 -13.44 -1.54
C VAL A 150 12.71 -13.99 -2.83
N ALA A 151 12.87 -15.29 -2.92
CA ALA A 151 13.41 -15.93 -4.14
C ALA A 151 12.50 -15.74 -5.36
N LYS A 152 11.17 -15.69 -5.16
CA LYS A 152 10.20 -15.45 -6.23
C LYS A 152 10.31 -14.05 -6.80
N TYR A 153 10.49 -13.03 -5.95
CA TYR A 153 10.46 -11.63 -6.38
C TYR A 153 11.84 -11.06 -6.71
N PHE A 154 12.89 -11.62 -6.15
CA PHE A 154 14.27 -11.13 -6.28
C PHE A 154 15.19 -12.26 -6.73
N PRO A 155 15.40 -12.41 -8.05
CA PRO A 155 16.26 -13.47 -8.60
C PRO A 155 17.72 -13.40 -8.12
N THR A 156 18.19 -12.19 -7.79
CA THR A 156 19.56 -11.97 -7.29
C THR A 156 19.56 -11.16 -6.00
N ALA A 157 20.66 -11.27 -5.24
CA ALA A 157 20.88 -10.43 -4.06
C ALA A 157 20.91 -8.93 -4.41
N ALA A 158 21.41 -8.59 -5.59
CA ALA A 158 21.43 -7.21 -6.07
C ALA A 158 20.03 -6.65 -6.27
N ASP A 159 19.10 -7.45 -6.82
CA ASP A 159 17.70 -7.05 -6.98
C ASP A 159 17.04 -6.82 -5.62
N PHE A 160 17.29 -7.70 -4.67
CA PHE A 160 16.79 -7.57 -3.30
C PHE A 160 17.31 -6.30 -2.61
N ILE A 161 18.62 -6.04 -2.70
CA ILE A 161 19.24 -4.84 -2.11
C ILE A 161 18.69 -3.57 -2.75
N ALA A 162 18.58 -3.53 -4.07
CA ALA A 162 18.04 -2.39 -4.80
C ALA A 162 16.58 -2.08 -4.40
N ASP A 163 15.76 -3.12 -4.21
CA ASP A 163 14.39 -2.99 -3.74
C ASP A 163 14.33 -2.45 -2.29
N LEU A 164 15.11 -3.03 -1.38
CA LEU A 164 15.19 -2.57 0.01
C LEU A 164 15.63 -1.11 0.10
N GLU A 165 16.68 -0.72 -0.62
CA GLU A 165 17.17 0.66 -0.66
C GLU A 165 16.12 1.63 -1.21
N ARG A 166 15.42 1.23 -2.28
CA ARG A 166 14.34 2.01 -2.87
C ARG A 166 13.28 2.33 -1.84
N TRP A 167 12.74 1.31 -1.16
CA TRP A 167 11.64 1.49 -0.23
C TRP A 167 12.05 2.16 1.07
N TRP A 168 13.25 1.88 1.55
CA TRP A 168 13.80 2.57 2.72
C TRP A 168 14.00 4.07 2.45
N ARG A 169 14.54 4.42 1.29
CA ARG A 169 14.70 5.82 0.87
C ARG A 169 13.36 6.55 0.79
N GLN A 170 12.32 5.89 0.29
CA GLN A 170 10.99 6.46 0.27
C GLN A 170 10.43 6.63 1.69
N PHE A 171 10.53 5.61 2.53
CA PHE A 171 10.07 5.61 3.91
C PHE A 171 10.69 6.74 4.74
N CYS A 172 12.00 6.97 4.63
CA CYS A 172 12.72 8.04 5.35
C CYS A 172 12.62 9.41 4.67
N GLY A 173 12.16 9.47 3.42
CA GLY A 173 12.14 10.66 2.59
C GLY A 173 10.76 11.30 2.43
N MET A 174 10.32 11.41 1.19
CA MET A 174 9.09 12.10 0.81
C MET A 174 7.82 11.53 1.46
N SER A 175 7.82 10.28 1.88
CA SER A 175 6.68 9.68 2.60
C SER A 175 6.34 10.43 3.89
N ILE A 176 7.31 11.07 4.54
CA ILE A 176 7.08 11.86 5.75
C ILE A 176 6.15 13.03 5.44
N ALA A 177 6.47 13.82 4.41
CA ALA A 177 5.64 14.94 3.97
C ALA A 177 4.24 14.47 3.53
N LYS A 178 4.16 13.36 2.85
CA LYS A 178 2.88 12.77 2.39
C LYS A 178 2.01 12.34 3.58
N ARG A 179 2.59 11.70 4.60
CA ARG A 179 1.87 11.34 5.83
C ARG A 179 1.38 12.54 6.62
N ILE A 180 2.18 13.61 6.69
CA ILE A 180 1.77 14.86 7.37
C ILE A 180 0.60 15.53 6.65
N GLN A 181 0.57 15.47 5.33
CA GLN A 181 -0.47 16.05 4.50
C GLN A 181 -1.74 15.19 4.43
N ALA A 182 -1.62 13.88 4.67
CA ALA A 182 -2.74 12.95 4.55
C ALA A 182 -3.92 13.32 5.46
N PRO A 183 -5.15 12.99 5.07
CA PRO A 183 -6.31 13.13 5.92
C PRO A 183 -6.19 12.30 7.21
N PRO A 184 -6.98 12.61 8.25
CA PRO A 184 -7.04 11.82 9.47
C PRO A 184 -7.28 10.33 9.19
N ILE A 185 -6.59 9.45 9.91
CA ILE A 185 -6.66 8.01 9.75
C ILE A 185 -7.66 7.43 10.76
N VAL A 186 -8.52 6.53 10.32
CA VAL A 186 -9.29 5.65 11.23
C VAL A 186 -8.32 4.63 11.82
N ALA A 187 -7.89 4.88 13.05
CA ALA A 187 -6.98 3.96 13.74
C ALA A 187 -7.76 2.78 14.31
N VAL A 188 -7.43 1.58 13.86
CA VAL A 188 -7.98 0.30 14.35
C VAL A 188 -6.93 -0.50 15.13
N SER A 189 -5.67 -0.12 15.00
CA SER A 189 -4.55 -0.67 15.75
C SER A 189 -3.92 0.36 16.68
N ARG A 190 -3.11 -0.12 17.65
CA ARG A 190 -2.31 0.75 18.53
C ARG A 190 -0.84 0.85 18.09
N LYS A 191 -0.55 0.43 16.87
CA LYS A 191 0.81 0.31 16.36
C LYS A 191 1.11 1.34 15.28
#